data_ddca4b3b038f0331a52fab1959ff7c70
#
_entry.id   ddca4b3b038f0331a52fab1959ff7c70
#
_cell.length_a   1.000
_cell.length_b   1.000
_cell.length_c   1.000
_cell.angle_alpha   90.00
_cell.angle_beta   90.00
_cell.angle_gamma   90.00
#
_symmetry.space_group_name_H-M   'P 1'
#
loop_
_entity.id
_entity.type
_entity.pdbx_description
1 polymer ?
#
loop_
_entity_poly.entity_id
_entity_poly.type
_entity_poly.pdbx_seq_one_letter_code
_entity_poly.pdbx_strand_id
1 'polypeptide(L)'
;EWTWEFNLTTQMWDERRSKLKDGTTLDRWRGTGDSVFAFEKWLIGDTHSGKLHEITSDARMDDDAPLVIHIESAPIHDFPRGIAVPRADFNCVPGTGRAPGIDPIETDPQIMVSWSDDGGLHWSNPLWRSIGRQDVNPTVTVLRTGRTAAQGRRWALEISDPVYFGLLGGDMTVERQVG
;
A
#
# COMPACT_ATOMS: atom_id res chain seq x y z
N GLU A 1 9.29 -8.44 17.58
CA GLU A 1 10.12 -8.92 16.44
C GLU A 1 9.62 -8.23 15.18
N TRP A 2 10.54 -7.87 14.27
CA TRP A 2 10.21 -7.26 12.98
C TRP A 2 10.84 -8.05 11.86
N THR A 3 10.22 -8.03 10.69
CA THR A 3 10.79 -8.62 9.47
C THR A 3 11.06 -7.52 8.47
N TRP A 4 12.31 -7.41 8.03
CA TRP A 4 12.74 -6.49 6.97
C TRP A 4 13.19 -7.28 5.75
N GLU A 5 12.77 -6.83 4.59
CA GLU A 5 13.17 -7.36 3.30
C GLU A 5 13.99 -6.33 2.55
N PHE A 6 15.10 -6.75 1.96
CA PHE A 6 15.88 -5.92 1.06
C PHE A 6 15.63 -6.33 -0.39
N ASN A 7 15.06 -5.44 -1.15
CA ASN A 7 14.82 -5.67 -2.57
C ASN A 7 16.09 -5.35 -3.38
N LEU A 8 16.71 -6.38 -3.95
CA LEU A 8 17.95 -6.25 -4.71
C LEU A 8 17.80 -5.42 -6.00
N THR A 9 16.61 -5.38 -6.57
CA THR A 9 16.33 -4.63 -7.81
C THR A 9 16.16 -3.15 -7.54
N THR A 10 15.38 -2.79 -6.54
CA THR A 10 15.12 -1.39 -6.16
C THR A 10 16.14 -0.83 -5.20
N GLN A 11 16.94 -1.70 -4.55
CA GLN A 11 17.89 -1.37 -3.48
C GLN A 11 17.22 -0.67 -2.28
N MET A 12 15.98 -1.02 -2.01
CA MET A 12 15.19 -0.48 -0.91
C MET A 12 14.92 -1.53 0.16
N TRP A 13 14.76 -1.07 1.38
CA TRP A 13 14.30 -1.86 2.50
C TRP A 13 12.81 -1.69 2.67
N ASP A 14 12.11 -2.80 2.81
CA ASP A 14 10.67 -2.85 3.05
C ASP A 14 10.40 -3.62 4.35
N GLU A 15 9.45 -3.15 5.14
CA GLU A 15 8.98 -3.86 6.31
C GLU A 15 7.88 -4.85 5.90
N ARG A 16 8.01 -6.10 6.35
CA ARG A 16 7.00 -7.13 6.13
C ARG A 16 6.24 -7.44 7.41
N ARG A 17 4.94 -7.37 7.31
CA ARG A 17 3.99 -7.76 8.36
C ARG A 17 2.96 -8.73 7.78
N SER A 18 2.35 -9.52 8.64
CA SER A 18 1.21 -10.36 8.26
C SER A 18 -0.05 -9.92 8.97
N LYS A 19 -1.18 -10.11 8.30
CA LYS A 19 -2.50 -9.91 8.87
C LYS A 19 -3.18 -11.26 9.00
N LEU A 20 -3.82 -11.51 10.14
CA LEU A 20 -4.59 -12.72 10.37
C LEU A 20 -6.05 -12.51 9.93
N LYS A 21 -6.77 -13.60 9.71
CA LYS A 21 -8.17 -13.57 9.30
C LYS A 21 -9.09 -12.82 10.27
N ASP A 22 -8.76 -12.81 11.54
CA ASP A 22 -9.51 -12.07 12.58
C ASP A 22 -9.23 -10.56 12.58
N GLY A 23 -8.37 -10.09 11.66
CA GLY A 23 -7.96 -8.69 11.54
C GLY A 23 -6.75 -8.31 12.37
N THR A 24 -6.21 -9.22 13.18
CA THR A 24 -4.99 -8.97 13.96
C THR A 24 -3.81 -8.78 13.04
N THR A 25 -3.04 -7.70 13.23
CA THR A 25 -1.78 -7.46 12.53
C THR A 25 -0.63 -7.99 13.37
N LEU A 26 0.18 -8.86 12.80
CA LEU A 26 1.43 -9.32 13.40
C LEU A 26 2.53 -8.30 13.10
N ASP A 27 3.38 -8.00 14.09
CA ASP A 27 4.51 -7.08 13.91
C ASP A 27 5.63 -7.65 13.03
N ARG A 28 5.47 -8.88 12.59
CA ARG A 28 6.41 -9.57 11.69
C ARG A 28 5.67 -10.35 10.62
N TRP A 29 6.41 -10.70 9.56
CA TRP A 29 5.93 -11.67 8.61
C TRP A 29 5.81 -13.05 9.27
N ARG A 30 4.75 -13.79 8.97
CA ARG A 30 4.48 -15.12 9.54
C ARG A 30 5.40 -16.22 9.01
N GLY A 31 6.07 -16.00 7.89
CA GLY A 31 7.04 -16.96 7.35
C GLY A 31 8.23 -17.15 8.29
N THR A 32 8.73 -18.39 8.38
CA THR A 32 10.01 -18.70 9.05
C THR A 32 11.17 -18.06 8.28
N GLY A 33 12.31 -17.85 8.94
CA GLY A 33 13.47 -17.24 8.27
C GLY A 33 14.06 -18.06 7.13
N ASP A 34 13.81 -19.36 7.09
CA ASP A 34 14.38 -20.28 6.12
C ASP A 34 13.31 -20.80 5.16
N SER A 35 13.64 -20.81 3.87
CA SER A 35 12.84 -21.41 2.82
C SER A 35 13.60 -22.54 2.15
N VAL A 36 12.87 -23.54 1.63
CA VAL A 36 13.44 -24.68 0.93
C VAL A 36 12.78 -24.83 -0.44
N PHE A 37 13.59 -25.12 -1.44
CA PHE A 37 13.08 -25.50 -2.76
C PHE A 37 12.86 -27.02 -2.80
N ALA A 38 11.59 -27.43 -2.87
CA ALA A 38 11.18 -28.82 -2.96
C ALA A 38 9.88 -28.93 -3.79
N PHE A 39 9.72 -30.04 -4.50
CA PHE A 39 8.54 -30.30 -5.34
C PHE A 39 8.27 -29.17 -6.36
N GLU A 40 9.34 -28.62 -6.95
CA GLU A 40 9.30 -27.51 -7.92
C GLU A 40 8.73 -26.19 -7.35
N LYS A 41 8.73 -26.04 -6.02
CA LYS A 41 8.16 -24.90 -5.30
C LYS A 41 9.11 -24.42 -4.23
N TRP A 42 9.08 -23.11 -3.97
CA TRP A 42 9.68 -22.56 -2.77
C TRP A 42 8.69 -22.67 -1.60
N LEU A 43 9.09 -23.41 -0.59
CA LEU A 43 8.27 -23.67 0.59
C LEU A 43 8.86 -22.99 1.82
N ILE A 44 7.98 -22.48 2.67
CA ILE A 44 8.34 -21.83 3.93
C ILE A 44 7.38 -22.29 5.04
N GLY A 45 7.92 -22.47 6.24
CA GLY A 45 7.11 -22.75 7.42
C GLY A 45 6.38 -21.50 7.92
N ASP A 46 5.26 -21.73 8.58
CA ASP A 46 4.50 -20.68 9.25
C ASP A 46 4.84 -20.64 10.74
N THR A 47 5.25 -19.47 11.25
CA THR A 47 5.57 -19.28 12.68
C THR A 47 4.34 -19.22 13.56
N HIS A 48 3.15 -19.04 13.01
CA HIS A 48 1.89 -18.88 13.73
C HIS A 48 1.04 -20.16 13.73
N SER A 49 1.26 -21.04 12.77
CA SER A 49 0.56 -22.32 12.63
C SER A 49 1.52 -23.43 12.23
N GLY A 50 1.06 -24.68 12.13
CA GLY A 50 1.85 -25.80 11.63
C GLY A 50 1.80 -25.99 10.12
N LYS A 51 1.43 -24.96 9.36
CA LYS A 51 1.30 -25.00 7.89
C LYS A 51 2.64 -24.79 7.19
N LEU A 52 2.74 -25.32 5.98
CA LEU A 52 3.74 -24.95 4.99
C LEU A 52 3.06 -24.12 3.90
N HIS A 53 3.69 -23.03 3.53
CA HIS A 53 3.21 -22.14 2.47
C HIS A 53 4.14 -22.16 1.27
N GLU A 54 3.59 -21.98 0.09
CA GLU A 54 4.35 -21.71 -1.13
C GLU A 54 4.63 -20.22 -1.23
N ILE A 55 5.90 -19.86 -1.48
CA ILE A 55 6.30 -18.50 -1.82
C ILE A 55 6.16 -18.35 -3.34
N THR A 56 5.26 -17.49 -3.78
CA THR A 56 5.06 -17.20 -5.19
C THR A 56 4.78 -15.71 -5.39
N SER A 57 5.24 -15.15 -6.52
CA SER A 57 4.95 -13.77 -6.93
C SER A 57 3.47 -13.55 -7.27
N ASP A 58 2.73 -14.64 -7.52
CA ASP A 58 1.32 -14.58 -7.90
C ASP A 58 0.38 -14.60 -6.70
N ALA A 59 0.92 -14.77 -5.48
CA ALA A 59 0.11 -14.71 -4.26
C ALA A 59 -0.51 -13.32 -4.09
N ARG A 60 -1.78 -13.30 -3.76
CA ARG A 60 -2.57 -12.09 -3.46
C ARG A 60 -3.22 -12.16 -2.09
N MET A 61 -2.97 -13.24 -1.40
CA MET A 61 -3.44 -13.51 -0.04
C MET A 61 -2.25 -13.99 0.80
N ASP A 62 -2.28 -13.69 2.09
CA ASP A 62 -1.38 -14.21 3.09
C ASP A 62 -2.11 -15.31 3.87
N ASP A 63 -2.04 -16.57 3.35
CA ASP A 63 -2.88 -17.70 3.76
C ASP A 63 -4.37 -17.41 3.50
N ASP A 64 -5.15 -17.20 4.55
CA ASP A 64 -6.59 -16.91 4.50
C ASP A 64 -6.95 -15.45 4.79
N ALA A 65 -5.95 -14.59 4.85
CA ALA A 65 -6.10 -13.17 5.09
C ALA A 65 -5.66 -12.32 3.86
N PRO A 66 -6.18 -11.11 3.69
CA PRO A 66 -5.73 -10.21 2.64
C PRO A 66 -4.25 -9.87 2.78
N LEU A 67 -3.53 -9.87 1.66
CA LEU A 67 -2.20 -9.28 1.59
C LEU A 67 -2.35 -7.75 1.54
N VAL A 68 -2.03 -7.08 2.63
CA VAL A 68 -2.12 -5.63 2.73
C VAL A 68 -0.82 -4.99 2.25
N ILE A 69 -0.93 -4.11 1.26
CA ILE A 69 0.19 -3.27 0.80
C ILE A 69 -0.02 -1.87 1.37
N HIS A 70 0.97 -1.36 2.09
CA HIS A 70 0.96 -0.02 2.68
C HIS A 70 2.18 0.75 2.21
N ILE A 71 1.96 1.96 1.68
CA ILE A 71 3.02 2.83 1.16
C ILE A 71 2.85 4.21 1.79
N GLU A 72 3.91 4.71 2.42
CA GLU A 72 3.95 6.07 2.93
C GLU A 72 4.97 6.92 2.17
N SER A 73 4.60 8.17 1.87
CA SER A 73 5.52 9.13 1.30
C SER A 73 6.43 9.75 2.36
N ALA A 74 7.58 10.25 1.95
CA ALA A 74 8.30 11.25 2.72
C ALA A 74 7.43 12.52 2.90
N PRO A 75 7.69 13.35 3.93
CA PRO A 75 6.98 14.61 4.09
C PRO A 75 7.33 15.58 2.96
N ILE A 76 6.30 16.18 2.37
CA ILE A 76 6.43 17.20 1.33
C ILE A 76 6.10 18.55 1.99
N HIS A 77 7.07 19.46 2.06
CA HIS A 77 6.97 20.71 2.82
C HIS A 77 7.66 21.89 2.12
N ASP A 78 7.34 23.11 2.54
CA ASP A 78 8.02 24.36 2.17
C ASP A 78 8.43 25.12 3.44
N PHE A 79 9.12 24.39 4.36
CA PHE A 79 9.53 24.93 5.67
C PHE A 79 10.20 26.32 5.52
N PRO A 80 9.89 27.30 6.38
CA PRO A 80 9.04 27.20 7.59
C PRO A 80 7.54 27.42 7.34
N ARG A 81 7.12 27.48 6.10
CA ARG A 81 5.72 27.77 5.72
C ARG A 81 4.92 26.48 5.55
N GLY A 82 3.61 26.59 5.78
CA GLY A 82 2.67 25.55 5.36
C GLY A 82 2.39 25.66 3.86
N ILE A 83 1.85 24.60 3.30
CA ILE A 83 1.41 24.53 1.91
C ILE A 83 -0.08 24.20 1.84
N ALA A 84 -0.76 24.67 0.81
CA ALA A 84 -2.09 24.19 0.46
C ALA A 84 -1.98 23.16 -0.67
N VAL A 85 -2.76 22.08 -0.57
CA VAL A 85 -2.77 21.00 -1.55
C VAL A 85 -4.17 20.86 -2.14
N PRO A 86 -4.47 21.57 -3.22
CA PRO A 86 -5.77 21.51 -3.87
C PRO A 86 -5.99 20.17 -4.59
N ARG A 87 -4.93 19.52 -5.06
CA ARG A 87 -5.00 18.28 -5.81
C ARG A 87 -3.77 17.40 -5.58
N ALA A 88 -4.00 16.10 -5.49
CA ALA A 88 -2.99 15.07 -5.59
C ALA A 88 -3.47 13.96 -6.52
N ASP A 89 -2.59 13.45 -7.36
CA ASP A 89 -2.83 12.40 -8.33
C ASP A 89 -1.84 11.27 -8.11
N PHE A 90 -2.33 10.04 -8.04
CA PHE A 90 -1.50 8.85 -7.94
C PHE A 90 -1.71 7.98 -9.16
N ASN A 91 -0.62 7.66 -9.84
CA ASN A 91 -0.60 6.82 -11.03
C ASN A 91 -0.27 5.39 -10.63
N CYS A 92 -1.25 4.52 -10.71
CA CYS A 92 -1.12 3.09 -10.42
C CYS A 92 -1.01 2.28 -11.72
N VAL A 93 -0.54 1.05 -11.62
CA VAL A 93 -0.55 0.13 -12.76
C VAL A 93 -2.00 -0.06 -13.22
N PRO A 94 -2.30 0.20 -14.52
CA PRO A 94 -3.67 0.16 -15.01
C PRO A 94 -4.21 -1.26 -15.18
N GLY A 95 -5.54 -1.38 -15.22
CA GLY A 95 -6.22 -2.60 -15.61
C GLY A 95 -6.03 -3.77 -14.66
N THR A 96 -5.84 -3.51 -13.37
CA THR A 96 -5.57 -4.54 -12.37
C THR A 96 -6.80 -5.31 -11.92
N GLY A 97 -7.99 -4.77 -12.13
CA GLY A 97 -9.24 -5.48 -11.90
C GLY A 97 -9.40 -6.69 -12.84
N ARG A 98 -9.90 -7.79 -12.32
CA ARG A 98 -10.07 -9.05 -13.07
C ARG A 98 -11.45 -9.12 -13.71
N ALA A 99 -11.53 -9.51 -15.00
CA ALA A 99 -12.82 -9.71 -15.67
C ALA A 99 -13.64 -10.85 -15.04
N PRO A 100 -13.09 -12.04 -14.78
CA PRO A 100 -13.73 -13.08 -13.99
C PRO A 100 -13.26 -12.99 -12.55
N GLY A 101 -13.92 -12.22 -11.70
CA GLY A 101 -13.53 -12.05 -10.30
C GLY A 101 -14.74 -11.89 -9.38
N ILE A 102 -14.48 -11.83 -8.07
CA ILE A 102 -15.50 -11.54 -7.06
C ILE A 102 -15.78 -10.05 -7.09
N ASP A 103 -17.02 -9.67 -7.45
CA ASP A 103 -17.45 -8.26 -7.55
C ASP A 103 -17.82 -7.71 -6.16
N PRO A 104 -17.35 -6.49 -5.79
CA PRO A 104 -16.45 -5.60 -6.52
C PRO A 104 -14.96 -5.85 -6.23
N ILE A 105 -14.61 -6.67 -5.25
CA ILE A 105 -13.26 -6.80 -4.64
C ILE A 105 -12.17 -7.07 -5.68
N GLU A 106 -12.44 -7.91 -6.66
CA GLU A 106 -11.45 -8.24 -7.69
C GLU A 106 -11.70 -7.52 -9.02
N THR A 107 -12.96 -7.13 -9.30
CA THR A 107 -13.34 -6.54 -10.59
C THR A 107 -13.18 -5.01 -10.61
N ASP A 108 -13.35 -4.34 -9.48
CA ASP A 108 -13.17 -2.89 -9.31
C ASP A 108 -12.44 -2.59 -8.00
N PRO A 109 -11.17 -2.99 -7.89
CA PRO A 109 -10.42 -2.89 -6.66
C PRO A 109 -10.24 -1.44 -6.23
N GLN A 110 -10.19 -1.25 -4.91
CA GLN A 110 -10.15 0.06 -4.28
C GLN A 110 -8.84 0.26 -3.52
N ILE A 111 -8.34 1.49 -3.56
CA ILE A 111 -7.24 1.94 -2.73
C ILE A 111 -7.74 2.94 -1.69
N MET A 112 -7.25 2.82 -0.47
CA MET A 112 -7.43 3.80 0.59
C MET A 112 -6.32 4.84 0.51
N VAL A 113 -6.70 6.12 0.43
CA VAL A 113 -5.77 7.24 0.45
C VAL A 113 -6.02 8.07 1.70
N SER A 114 -5.01 8.24 2.52
CA SER A 114 -5.03 9.11 3.69
C SER A 114 -3.82 10.04 3.70
N TRP A 115 -3.86 11.09 4.50
CA TRP A 115 -2.75 12.02 4.65
C TRP A 115 -2.61 12.50 6.09
N SER A 116 -1.40 12.90 6.41
CA SER A 116 -1.04 13.53 7.67
C SER A 116 -0.40 14.90 7.40
N ASP A 117 -0.77 15.91 8.17
CA ASP A 117 -0.27 17.27 8.07
C ASP A 117 0.65 17.66 9.25
N ASP A 118 0.96 16.72 10.12
CA ASP A 118 1.72 16.90 11.37
C ASP A 118 2.88 15.91 11.53
N GLY A 119 3.42 15.44 10.43
CA GLY A 119 4.56 14.53 10.42
C GLY A 119 4.24 13.04 10.64
N GLY A 120 2.97 12.65 10.59
CA GLY A 120 2.53 11.27 10.76
C GLY A 120 1.92 10.97 12.14
N LEU A 121 1.70 11.99 12.98
CA LEU A 121 1.08 11.81 14.30
C LEU A 121 -0.43 11.55 14.18
N HIS A 122 -1.10 12.29 13.31
CA HIS A 122 -2.53 12.10 13.05
C HIS A 122 -2.77 11.95 11.56
N TRP A 123 -3.61 10.98 11.22
CA TRP A 123 -3.99 10.69 9.85
C TRP A 123 -5.44 11.05 9.59
N SER A 124 -5.74 11.54 8.38
CA SER A 124 -7.11 11.79 7.94
C SER A 124 -7.90 10.48 7.86
N ASN A 125 -9.23 10.58 7.84
CA ASN A 125 -10.04 9.44 7.44
C ASN A 125 -9.66 9.01 6.02
N PRO A 126 -9.56 7.70 5.76
CA PRO A 126 -9.20 7.20 4.44
C PRO A 126 -10.30 7.50 3.43
N LEU A 127 -9.87 7.89 2.23
CA LEU A 127 -10.72 8.03 1.06
C LEU A 127 -10.55 6.82 0.15
N TRP A 128 -11.64 6.16 -0.15
CA TRP A 128 -11.65 5.03 -1.08
C TRP A 128 -11.69 5.52 -2.51
N ARG A 129 -10.82 4.97 -3.36
CA ARG A 129 -10.73 5.30 -4.78
C ARG A 129 -10.52 4.04 -5.59
N SER A 130 -11.25 3.90 -6.71
CA SER A 130 -11.03 2.82 -7.67
C SER A 130 -9.65 2.96 -8.30
N ILE A 131 -8.93 1.84 -8.42
CA ILE A 131 -7.66 1.74 -9.17
C ILE A 131 -7.85 1.16 -10.58
N GLY A 132 -9.10 0.92 -10.97
CA GLY A 132 -9.51 0.57 -12.31
C GLY A 132 -9.94 -0.87 -12.49
N ARG A 133 -10.96 -1.03 -13.31
CA ARG A 133 -11.38 -2.31 -13.85
C ARG A 133 -10.42 -2.75 -14.96
N GLN A 134 -10.56 -3.98 -15.42
CA GLN A 134 -9.89 -4.41 -16.65
C GLN A 134 -10.16 -3.42 -17.77
N ASP A 135 -9.10 -3.06 -18.51
CA ASP A 135 -9.14 -2.08 -19.63
C ASP A 135 -9.45 -0.62 -19.25
N VAL A 136 -9.52 -0.29 -17.97
CA VAL A 136 -9.69 1.08 -17.48
C VAL A 136 -8.44 1.53 -16.74
N ASN A 137 -7.97 2.72 -17.05
CA ASN A 137 -6.81 3.33 -16.40
C ASN A 137 -7.22 4.63 -15.70
N PRO A 138 -7.84 4.57 -14.51
CA PRO A 138 -8.15 5.76 -13.75
C PRO A 138 -6.90 6.28 -13.04
N THR A 139 -6.72 7.59 -13.05
CA THR A 139 -5.82 8.24 -12.10
C THR A 139 -6.54 8.37 -10.75
N VAL A 140 -5.90 7.92 -9.69
CA VAL A 140 -6.41 8.08 -8.32
C VAL A 140 -6.24 9.54 -7.91
N THR A 141 -7.31 10.31 -7.99
CA THR A 141 -7.30 11.75 -7.71
C THR A 141 -7.93 12.05 -6.36
N VAL A 142 -7.23 12.86 -5.57
CA VAL A 142 -7.72 13.42 -4.31
C VAL A 142 -7.71 14.94 -4.40
N LEU A 143 -8.86 15.55 -4.10
CA LEU A 143 -9.05 17.00 -4.23
C LEU A 143 -9.34 17.65 -2.88
N ARG A 144 -8.98 18.94 -2.75
CA ARG A 144 -9.36 19.82 -1.64
C ARG A 144 -8.94 19.29 -0.27
N THR A 145 -7.72 18.82 -0.15
CA THR A 145 -7.21 18.25 1.09
C THR A 145 -6.75 19.30 2.12
N GLY A 146 -6.92 20.59 1.79
CA GLY A 146 -6.68 21.68 2.73
C GLY A 146 -5.21 22.08 2.82
N ARG A 147 -4.86 22.65 3.97
CA ARG A 147 -3.55 23.23 4.26
C ARG A 147 -2.78 22.37 5.25
N THR A 148 -1.47 22.39 5.14
CA THR A 148 -0.57 21.72 6.06
C THR A 148 0.00 22.69 7.10
N ALA A 149 0.49 22.14 8.19
CA ALA A 149 1.45 22.82 9.05
C ALA A 149 2.84 22.92 8.38
N ALA A 150 3.82 23.50 9.06
CA ALA A 150 5.18 23.64 8.55
C ALA A 150 5.90 22.30 8.33
N GLN A 151 5.47 21.23 9.01
CA GLN A 151 5.96 19.87 8.86
C GLN A 151 5.64 19.25 7.49
N GLY A 152 4.69 19.87 6.75
CA GLY A 152 4.29 19.42 5.43
C GLY A 152 3.31 18.25 5.48
N ARG A 153 3.09 17.67 4.31
CA ARG A 153 2.15 16.57 4.08
C ARG A 153 2.85 15.25 3.83
N ARG A 154 2.39 14.22 4.49
CA ARG A 154 2.68 12.83 4.16
C ARG A 154 1.42 12.17 3.61
N TRP A 155 1.58 11.32 2.62
CA TRP A 155 0.52 10.51 2.05
C TRP A 155 0.69 9.07 2.47
N ALA A 156 -0.41 8.39 2.74
CA ALA A 156 -0.44 6.95 2.92
C ALA A 156 -1.45 6.34 1.94
N LEU A 157 -1.01 5.31 1.27
CA LEU A 157 -1.77 4.51 0.31
C LEU A 157 -1.84 3.09 0.85
N GLU A 158 -3.05 2.53 0.94
CA GLU A 158 -3.24 1.15 1.41
C GLU A 158 -4.21 0.40 0.50
N ILE A 159 -3.85 -0.81 0.15
CA ILE A 159 -4.70 -1.73 -0.62
C ILE A 159 -4.69 -3.11 0.04
N SER A 160 -5.87 -3.71 0.14
CA SER A 160 -6.08 -5.06 0.65
C SER A 160 -6.85 -5.97 -0.32
N ASP A 161 -7.29 -5.42 -1.45
CA ASP A 161 -7.99 -6.21 -2.46
C ASP A 161 -7.01 -7.17 -3.16
N PRO A 162 -7.41 -8.43 -3.45
CA PRO A 162 -6.50 -9.49 -3.91
C PRO A 162 -6.18 -9.37 -5.40
N VAL A 163 -5.68 -8.21 -5.82
CA VAL A 163 -5.26 -7.91 -7.19
C VAL A 163 -3.79 -7.51 -7.23
N TYR A 164 -3.21 -7.53 -8.42
CA TYR A 164 -1.87 -6.97 -8.60
C TYR A 164 -1.92 -5.46 -8.39
N PHE A 165 -0.98 -4.95 -7.62
CA PHE A 165 -0.85 -3.51 -7.39
C PHE A 165 0.57 -3.04 -7.65
N GLY A 166 0.70 -1.88 -8.27
CA GLY A 166 1.96 -1.18 -8.44
C GLY A 166 1.71 0.32 -8.49
N LEU A 167 2.44 1.07 -7.69
CA LEU A 167 2.47 2.53 -7.74
C LEU A 167 3.58 2.97 -8.70
N LEU A 168 3.22 3.65 -9.78
CA LEU A 168 4.17 4.18 -10.77
C LEU A 168 4.69 5.56 -10.38
N GLY A 169 3.91 6.31 -9.60
CA GLY A 169 4.30 7.63 -9.13
C GLY A 169 3.13 8.43 -8.59
N GLY A 170 3.44 9.57 -8.01
CA GLY A 170 2.43 10.54 -7.56
C GLY A 170 2.84 11.95 -7.93
N ASP A 171 1.85 12.79 -8.19
CA ASP A 171 2.00 14.23 -8.42
C ASP A 171 1.10 15.01 -7.48
N MET A 172 1.51 16.21 -7.12
CA MET A 172 0.78 17.04 -6.19
C MET A 172 0.87 18.51 -6.60
N THR A 173 -0.28 19.14 -6.77
CA THR A 173 -0.35 20.61 -6.92
C THR A 173 -0.17 21.25 -5.55
N VAL A 174 0.79 22.17 -5.46
CA VAL A 174 1.13 22.89 -4.22
C VAL A 174 0.93 24.38 -4.42
N GLU A 175 0.21 25.01 -3.50
CA GLU A 175 0.09 26.46 -3.41
C GLU A 175 0.80 26.92 -2.13
N ARG A 176 1.72 27.84 -2.29
CA ARG A 176 2.42 28.46 -1.16
C ARG A 176 1.47 29.34 -0.37
N GLN A 177 1.53 29.26 0.92
CA GLN A 177 0.82 30.20 1.79
C GLN A 177 1.59 31.50 1.81
N VAL A 178 0.94 32.57 1.32
CA VAL A 178 1.41 33.95 1.52
C VAL A 178 0.98 34.30 2.93
N GLY A 179 1.96 34.45 3.82
CA GLY A 179 1.75 34.93 5.19
C GLY A 179 1.62 36.42 5.26
#